data_237575314bb70a7296e0683931edf610
#
_entry.id   237575314bb70a7296e0683931edf610
#
_cell.length_a   1.000
_cell.length_b   1.000
_cell.length_c   1.000
_cell.angle_alpha   90.00
_cell.angle_beta   90.00
_cell.angle_gamma   90.00
#
_symmetry.space_group_name_H-M   'P 1'
#
loop_
_entity.id
_entity.type
_entity.pdbx_description
1 polymer ?
#
loop_
_entity_poly.entity_id
_entity_poly.type
_entity_poly.pdbx_seq_one_letter_code
_entity_poly.pdbx_strand_id
1 'polypeptide(L)'
;MDIVQAAKSRYSTKAFDPTRKLSQEKIDAVKELIRFSPSSVNSQPWHFILASTEEGKQRIAKAAQENYAFNAAKILNASHVLVFCAKTGIDNDYIEALMVQEEKDGRFPTEEAKAAVRGGRSYFVNMHCFDLKDANHWMEKQVYLNVGTLLLGASTLEIDAVPIEGFDPKVLDEEFGLREKGYTSVVIVPLGYHAEDDFNAKTPKSRWDAETVFTEI
;
A
#
# COMPACT_ATOMS: atom_id res chain seq x y z
N MET A 1 -18.15 -11.33 -6.53
CA MET A 1 -17.15 -11.92 -7.47
C MET A 1 -16.26 -12.88 -6.67
N ASP A 2 -15.96 -14.06 -7.22
CA ASP A 2 -14.97 -14.96 -6.64
C ASP A 2 -13.57 -14.32 -6.66
N ILE A 3 -12.76 -14.57 -5.64
CA ILE A 3 -11.45 -13.94 -5.46
C ILE A 3 -10.47 -14.27 -6.60
N VAL A 4 -10.51 -15.49 -7.12
CA VAL A 4 -9.68 -15.91 -8.26
C VAL A 4 -10.12 -15.18 -9.53
N GLN A 5 -11.42 -15.03 -9.72
CA GLN A 5 -11.96 -14.25 -10.83
C GLN A 5 -11.58 -12.77 -10.72
N ALA A 6 -11.62 -12.19 -9.51
CA ALA A 6 -11.13 -10.83 -9.26
C ALA A 6 -9.66 -10.67 -9.64
N ALA A 7 -8.81 -11.64 -9.25
CA ALA A 7 -7.39 -11.63 -9.63
C ALA A 7 -7.18 -11.71 -11.15
N LYS A 8 -8.01 -12.49 -11.85
CA LYS A 8 -7.95 -12.67 -13.31
C LYS A 8 -8.48 -11.45 -14.06
N SER A 9 -9.56 -10.83 -13.59
CA SER A 9 -10.22 -9.72 -14.29
C SER A 9 -9.56 -8.36 -14.02
N ARG A 10 -9.06 -8.10 -12.79
CA ARG A 10 -8.45 -6.80 -12.50
C ARG A 10 -7.27 -6.48 -13.42
N TYR A 11 -7.14 -5.23 -13.79
CA TYR A 11 -6.02 -4.72 -14.59
C TYR A 11 -5.53 -3.37 -14.02
N SER A 12 -4.43 -2.84 -14.54
CA SER A 12 -3.92 -1.52 -14.16
C SER A 12 -4.57 -0.45 -15.04
N THR A 13 -5.49 0.30 -14.47
CA THR A 13 -6.27 1.37 -15.14
C THR A 13 -5.35 2.48 -15.63
N LYS A 14 -5.50 2.90 -16.86
CA LYS A 14 -4.68 3.94 -17.50
C LYS A 14 -5.40 5.27 -17.67
N ALA A 15 -6.73 5.24 -17.73
CA ALA A 15 -7.57 6.42 -17.75
C ALA A 15 -8.74 6.25 -16.77
N PHE A 16 -8.89 7.23 -15.85
CA PHE A 16 -10.00 7.28 -14.90
C PHE A 16 -11.06 8.26 -15.35
N ASP A 17 -12.32 7.94 -15.10
CA ASP A 17 -13.45 8.85 -15.30
C ASP A 17 -13.53 9.85 -14.13
N PRO A 18 -13.22 11.14 -14.34
CA PRO A 18 -13.22 12.15 -13.28
C PRO A 18 -14.62 12.48 -12.75
N THR A 19 -15.68 12.12 -13.47
CA THR A 19 -17.06 12.41 -13.11
C THR A 19 -17.64 11.40 -12.13
N ARG A 20 -17.08 10.19 -12.07
CA ARG A 20 -17.54 9.10 -11.21
C ARG A 20 -16.73 9.02 -9.93
N LYS A 21 -17.41 9.13 -8.80
CA LYS A 21 -16.75 9.08 -7.48
C LYS A 21 -17.13 7.80 -6.73
N LEU A 22 -16.18 7.27 -5.97
CA LEU A 22 -16.41 6.14 -5.07
C LEU A 22 -17.31 6.57 -3.91
N SER A 23 -18.21 5.69 -3.49
CA SER A 23 -19.03 5.93 -2.31
C SER A 23 -18.19 5.89 -1.03
N GLN A 24 -18.67 6.56 0.03
CA GLN A 24 -18.00 6.53 1.33
C GLN A 24 -17.87 5.11 1.87
N GLU A 25 -18.87 4.26 1.68
CA GLU A 25 -18.83 2.84 2.06
C GLU A 25 -17.68 2.08 1.41
N LYS A 26 -17.45 2.27 0.09
CA LYS A 26 -16.32 1.67 -0.61
C LYS A 26 -14.97 2.15 -0.08
N ILE A 27 -14.87 3.45 0.25
CA ILE A 27 -13.64 4.02 0.80
C ILE A 27 -13.39 3.50 2.23
N ASP A 28 -14.42 3.37 3.04
CA ASP A 28 -14.26 2.82 4.39
C ASP A 28 -13.86 1.34 4.33
N ALA A 29 -14.42 0.56 3.40
CA ALA A 29 -13.97 -0.81 3.15
C ALA A 29 -12.49 -0.87 2.69
N VAL A 30 -12.05 0.04 1.83
CA VAL A 30 -10.65 0.16 1.42
C VAL A 30 -9.73 0.45 2.62
N LYS A 31 -10.10 1.39 3.49
CA LYS A 31 -9.33 1.70 4.70
C LYS A 31 -9.19 0.47 5.62
N GLU A 32 -10.28 -0.27 5.83
CA GLU A 32 -10.23 -1.49 6.64
C GLU A 32 -9.35 -2.57 5.98
N LEU A 33 -9.45 -2.78 4.67
CA LEU A 33 -8.59 -3.72 3.95
C LEU A 33 -7.10 -3.46 4.18
N ILE A 34 -6.66 -2.23 4.01
CA ILE A 34 -5.24 -1.89 4.17
C ILE A 34 -4.80 -1.86 5.63
N ARG A 35 -5.69 -1.48 6.55
CA ARG A 35 -5.44 -1.48 7.99
C ARG A 35 -5.23 -2.90 8.54
N PHE A 36 -5.96 -3.89 8.01
CA PHE A 36 -5.89 -5.29 8.42
C PHE A 36 -4.94 -6.15 7.58
N SER A 37 -4.12 -5.54 6.73
CA SER A 37 -3.10 -6.30 6.00
C SER A 37 -2.10 -6.94 6.96
N PRO A 38 -1.68 -8.19 6.71
CA PRO A 38 -0.65 -8.83 7.52
C PRO A 38 0.73 -8.19 7.30
N SER A 39 1.62 -8.35 8.27
CA SER A 39 3.03 -7.98 8.15
C SER A 39 3.91 -8.91 8.99
N SER A 40 5.18 -9.04 8.62
CA SER A 40 6.16 -9.80 9.38
C SER A 40 6.20 -9.31 10.83
N VAL A 41 6.11 -10.24 11.79
CA VAL A 41 6.02 -10.00 13.24
C VAL A 41 5.00 -8.94 13.66
N ASN A 42 3.95 -8.76 12.86
CA ASN A 42 2.94 -7.72 13.03
C ASN A 42 3.56 -6.31 13.17
N SER A 43 4.63 -6.06 12.43
CA SER A 43 5.40 -4.81 12.53
C SER A 43 4.70 -3.59 11.97
N GLN A 44 3.75 -3.75 11.06
CA GLN A 44 2.91 -2.68 10.49
C GLN A 44 3.69 -1.40 10.13
N PRO A 45 4.80 -1.48 9.38
CA PRO A 45 5.72 -0.38 9.18
C PRO A 45 5.25 0.58 8.09
N TRP A 46 3.99 1.02 8.15
CA TRP A 46 3.34 1.81 7.11
C TRP A 46 2.58 3.00 7.65
N HIS A 47 2.36 3.94 6.76
CA HIS A 47 1.44 5.05 6.90
C HIS A 47 0.75 5.29 5.55
N PHE A 48 -0.47 5.79 5.57
CA PHE A 48 -1.26 6.03 4.36
C PHE A 48 -1.70 7.48 4.31
N ILE A 49 -1.54 8.11 3.12
CA ILE A 49 -2.16 9.40 2.82
C ILE A 49 -3.28 9.13 1.84
N LEU A 50 -4.51 9.55 2.17
CA LEU A 50 -5.67 9.43 1.31
C LEU A 50 -6.13 10.82 0.88
N ALA A 51 -6.09 11.10 -0.43
CA ALA A 51 -6.60 12.32 -1.03
C ALA A 51 -7.90 12.06 -1.79
N SER A 52 -8.94 12.86 -1.51
CA SER A 52 -10.24 12.82 -2.18
C SER A 52 -10.60 14.16 -2.85
N THR A 53 -9.94 15.25 -2.46
CA THR A 53 -10.15 16.60 -3.01
C THR A 53 -9.23 16.88 -4.17
N GLU A 54 -9.62 17.80 -5.05
CA GLU A 54 -8.78 18.25 -6.17
C GLU A 54 -7.45 18.81 -5.67
N GLU A 55 -7.47 19.61 -4.61
CA GLU A 55 -6.26 20.15 -3.97
C GLU A 55 -5.34 19.02 -3.47
N GLY A 56 -5.88 18.04 -2.74
CA GLY A 56 -5.10 16.90 -2.25
C GLY A 56 -4.46 16.09 -3.37
N LYS A 57 -5.19 15.85 -4.47
CA LYS A 57 -4.68 15.16 -5.65
C LYS A 57 -3.61 15.99 -6.37
N GLN A 58 -3.78 17.30 -6.49
CA GLN A 58 -2.78 18.20 -7.06
C GLN A 58 -1.47 18.17 -6.27
N ARG A 59 -1.54 18.13 -4.94
CA ARG A 59 -0.36 17.99 -4.08
C ARG A 59 0.41 16.71 -4.37
N ILE A 60 -0.30 15.58 -4.50
CA ILE A 60 0.33 14.29 -4.87
C ILE A 60 0.90 14.36 -6.30
N ALA A 61 0.19 14.97 -7.24
CA ALA A 61 0.60 15.08 -8.63
C ALA A 61 1.88 15.91 -8.85
N LYS A 62 2.32 16.73 -7.88
CA LYS A 62 3.63 17.41 -7.92
C LYS A 62 4.78 16.42 -8.11
N ALA A 63 4.67 15.21 -7.56
CA ALA A 63 5.68 14.18 -7.72
C ALA A 63 5.61 13.45 -9.07
N ALA A 64 4.58 13.70 -9.89
CA ALA A 64 4.39 13.13 -11.22
C ALA A 64 4.65 14.18 -12.31
N GLN A 65 5.85 14.77 -12.30
CA GLN A 65 6.30 15.75 -13.27
C GLN A 65 7.47 15.22 -14.10
N GLU A 66 7.93 15.97 -15.07
CA GLU A 66 9.08 15.64 -15.92
C GLU A 66 9.01 14.20 -16.49
N ASN A 67 9.93 13.36 -16.07
CA ASN A 67 10.00 11.95 -16.52
C ASN A 67 8.78 11.11 -16.10
N TYR A 68 7.99 11.58 -15.14
CA TYR A 68 6.81 10.89 -14.62
C TYR A 68 5.47 11.54 -15.01
N ALA A 69 5.50 12.58 -15.86
CA ALA A 69 4.31 13.35 -16.25
C ALA A 69 3.16 12.50 -16.83
N PHE A 70 3.48 11.35 -17.43
CA PHE A 70 2.49 10.39 -17.95
C PHE A 70 1.61 9.75 -16.84
N ASN A 71 1.95 9.93 -15.56
CA ASN A 71 1.16 9.46 -14.43
C ASN A 71 0.26 10.55 -13.83
N ALA A 72 0.49 11.84 -14.14
CA ALA A 72 -0.25 12.95 -13.54
C ALA A 72 -1.76 12.84 -13.78
N ALA A 73 -2.19 12.54 -15.01
CA ALA A 73 -3.60 12.41 -15.36
C ALA A 73 -4.29 11.28 -14.58
N LYS A 74 -3.60 10.17 -14.30
CA LYS A 74 -4.14 9.05 -13.50
C LYS A 74 -4.41 9.48 -12.05
N ILE A 75 -3.53 10.30 -11.48
CA ILE A 75 -3.67 10.86 -10.13
C ILE A 75 -4.81 11.87 -10.09
N LEU A 76 -4.84 12.81 -11.03
CA LEU A 76 -5.80 13.92 -11.02
C LEU A 76 -7.23 13.48 -11.33
N ASN A 77 -7.42 12.53 -12.25
CA ASN A 77 -8.73 12.08 -12.70
C ASN A 77 -9.34 10.98 -11.79
N ALA A 78 -8.56 10.34 -10.95
CA ALA A 78 -9.08 9.34 -10.03
C ALA A 78 -10.09 9.94 -9.04
N SER A 79 -10.97 9.08 -8.52
CA SER A 79 -11.88 9.45 -7.44
C SER A 79 -11.11 9.76 -6.15
N HIS A 80 -10.21 8.84 -5.77
CA HIS A 80 -9.35 8.94 -4.59
C HIS A 80 -7.94 8.51 -4.96
N VAL A 81 -6.96 8.98 -4.20
CA VAL A 81 -5.56 8.58 -4.37
C VAL A 81 -4.99 8.21 -3.01
N LEU A 82 -4.44 7.01 -2.91
CA LEU A 82 -3.67 6.54 -1.77
C LEU A 82 -2.18 6.68 -2.05
N VAL A 83 -1.43 7.20 -1.08
CA VAL A 83 0.03 7.10 -1.03
C VAL A 83 0.38 6.12 0.08
N PHE A 84 1.08 5.08 -0.28
CA PHE A 84 1.65 4.11 0.65
C PHE A 84 3.04 4.57 1.06
N CYS A 85 3.25 4.71 2.35
CA CYS A 85 4.52 5.12 2.94
C CYS A 85 5.08 4.00 3.81
N ALA A 86 6.39 3.77 3.74
CA ALA A 86 7.12 2.89 4.64
C ALA A 86 7.78 3.70 5.75
N LYS A 87 7.95 3.11 6.93
CA LYS A 87 8.83 3.67 7.95
C LYS A 87 10.28 3.67 7.46
N THR A 88 11.05 4.65 7.90
CA THR A 88 12.49 4.74 7.63
C THR A 88 13.34 4.04 8.69
N GLY A 89 12.72 3.59 9.79
CA GLY A 89 13.33 2.82 10.87
C GLY A 89 12.29 2.32 11.87
N ILE A 90 12.63 1.29 12.59
CA ILE A 90 11.87 0.75 13.72
C ILE A 90 12.80 0.76 14.93
N ASP A 91 12.44 1.51 15.94
CA ASP A 91 13.11 1.61 17.24
C ASP A 91 12.33 0.90 18.35
N ASN A 92 12.88 0.92 19.55
CA ASN A 92 12.23 0.32 20.71
C ASN A 92 10.90 1.01 21.08
N ASP A 93 10.82 2.33 20.91
CA ASP A 93 9.60 3.09 21.23
C ASP A 93 8.45 2.66 20.31
N TYR A 94 8.75 2.42 19.04
CA TYR A 94 7.77 1.90 18.10
C TYR A 94 7.33 0.47 18.46
N ILE A 95 8.26 -0.39 18.85
CA ILE A 95 7.94 -1.75 19.31
C ILE A 95 7.03 -1.69 20.54
N GLU A 96 7.34 -0.83 21.52
CA GLU A 96 6.50 -0.66 22.70
C GLU A 96 5.09 -0.14 22.37
N ALA A 97 4.98 0.81 21.45
CA ALA A 97 3.68 1.30 21.00
C ALA A 97 2.81 0.19 20.38
N LEU A 98 3.42 -0.72 19.61
CA LEU A 98 2.73 -1.91 19.10
C LEU A 98 2.30 -2.85 20.22
N MET A 99 3.17 -3.08 21.21
CA MET A 99 2.85 -3.95 22.35
C MET A 99 1.68 -3.40 23.17
N VAL A 100 1.64 -2.08 23.42
CA VAL A 100 0.53 -1.40 24.10
C VAL A 100 -0.78 -1.56 23.33
N GLN A 101 -0.75 -1.39 22.01
CA GLN A 101 -1.97 -1.59 21.19
C GLN A 101 -2.44 -3.04 21.22
N GLU A 102 -1.53 -4.00 21.07
CA GLU A 102 -1.88 -5.43 21.10
C GLU A 102 -2.43 -5.88 22.47
N GLU A 103 -1.93 -5.31 23.56
CA GLU A 103 -2.46 -5.53 24.91
C GLU A 103 -3.88 -4.99 25.06
N LYS A 104 -4.12 -3.76 24.58
CA LYS A 104 -5.45 -3.15 24.55
C LYS A 104 -6.45 -4.00 23.75
N ASP A 105 -5.99 -4.63 22.68
CA ASP A 105 -6.79 -5.53 21.84
C ASP A 105 -6.98 -6.93 22.47
N GLY A 106 -6.43 -7.18 23.68
CA GLY A 106 -6.59 -8.44 24.41
C GLY A 106 -5.74 -9.59 23.85
N ARG A 107 -4.66 -9.28 23.12
CA ARG A 107 -3.87 -10.28 22.40
C ARG A 107 -3.00 -11.15 23.31
N PHE A 108 -2.73 -10.73 24.53
CA PHE A 108 -1.83 -11.42 25.43
C PHE A 108 -2.58 -12.08 26.59
N PRO A 109 -2.66 -13.44 26.63
CA PRO A 109 -3.31 -14.13 27.73
C PRO A 109 -2.51 -14.07 29.03
N THR A 110 -1.18 -13.92 28.98
CA THR A 110 -0.28 -13.84 30.15
C THR A 110 0.89 -12.89 29.86
N GLU A 111 1.58 -12.46 30.92
CA GLU A 111 2.79 -11.63 30.80
C GLU A 111 3.95 -12.37 30.11
N GLU A 112 4.05 -13.69 30.30
CA GLU A 112 5.05 -14.51 29.60
C GLU A 112 4.80 -14.54 28.10
N ALA A 113 3.53 -14.65 27.67
CA ALA A 113 3.15 -14.58 26.26
C ALA A 113 3.48 -13.20 25.65
N LYS A 114 3.22 -12.12 26.39
CA LYS A 114 3.57 -10.76 26.01
C LYS A 114 5.09 -10.59 25.85
N ALA A 115 5.87 -11.05 26.83
CA ALA A 115 7.33 -11.01 26.80
C ALA A 115 7.91 -11.81 25.64
N ALA A 116 7.36 -12.99 25.31
CA ALA A 116 7.78 -13.81 24.19
C ALA A 116 7.53 -13.12 22.85
N VAL A 117 6.36 -12.50 22.63
CA VAL A 117 6.03 -11.73 21.41
C VAL A 117 6.98 -10.54 21.27
N ARG A 118 7.21 -9.79 22.37
CA ARG A 118 8.16 -8.67 22.37
C ARG A 118 9.57 -9.11 21.99
N GLY A 119 10.07 -10.19 22.63
CA GLY A 119 11.39 -10.74 22.36
C GLY A 119 11.55 -11.18 20.88
N GLY A 120 10.57 -11.90 20.34
CA GLY A 120 10.57 -12.33 18.96
C GLY A 120 10.56 -11.15 17.97
N ARG A 121 9.73 -10.13 18.22
CA ARG A 121 9.68 -8.92 17.38
C ARG A 121 11.01 -8.17 17.41
N SER A 122 11.57 -7.94 18.59
CA SER A 122 12.87 -7.28 18.74
C SER A 122 14.00 -8.06 18.06
N TYR A 123 14.00 -9.39 18.14
CA TYR A 123 14.96 -10.23 17.48
C TYR A 123 14.95 -10.04 15.95
N PHE A 124 13.78 -10.12 15.31
CA PHE A 124 13.69 -9.97 13.86
C PHE A 124 13.99 -8.53 13.41
N VAL A 125 13.52 -7.52 14.14
CA VAL A 125 13.87 -6.12 13.85
C VAL A 125 15.39 -5.92 13.91
N ASN A 126 16.04 -6.37 14.97
CA ASN A 126 17.49 -6.26 15.15
C ASN A 126 18.25 -7.02 14.07
N MET A 127 17.81 -8.22 13.71
CA MET A 127 18.40 -9.00 12.63
C MET A 127 18.40 -8.20 11.31
N HIS A 128 17.28 -7.58 10.94
CA HIS A 128 17.19 -6.77 9.73
C HIS A 128 18.00 -5.46 9.82
N CYS A 129 18.04 -4.83 11.02
CA CYS A 129 18.79 -3.59 11.22
C CYS A 129 20.31 -3.80 11.26
N PHE A 130 20.79 -4.84 11.94
CA PHE A 130 22.21 -4.95 12.29
C PHE A 130 22.94 -6.08 11.56
N ASP A 131 22.31 -7.25 11.39
CA ASP A 131 22.94 -8.41 10.76
C ASP A 131 22.78 -8.38 9.25
N LEU A 132 21.54 -8.34 8.76
CA LEU A 132 21.22 -8.34 7.33
C LEU A 132 21.38 -6.95 6.69
N LYS A 133 21.21 -5.89 7.48
CA LYS A 133 21.27 -4.48 7.05
C LYS A 133 20.31 -4.16 5.90
N ASP A 134 19.17 -4.82 5.88
CA ASP A 134 18.13 -4.69 4.85
C ASP A 134 16.80 -4.16 5.40
N ALA A 135 16.82 -3.51 6.57
CA ALA A 135 15.61 -3.08 7.28
C ALA A 135 14.65 -2.24 6.40
N ASN A 136 15.18 -1.33 5.57
CA ASN A 136 14.34 -0.53 4.67
C ASN A 136 13.61 -1.43 3.66
N HIS A 137 14.32 -2.32 2.98
CA HIS A 137 13.72 -3.26 2.04
C HIS A 137 12.76 -4.22 2.73
N TRP A 138 13.07 -4.67 3.95
CA TRP A 138 12.16 -5.49 4.74
C TRP A 138 10.84 -4.77 5.03
N MET A 139 10.89 -3.49 5.43
CA MET A 139 9.71 -2.67 5.67
C MET A 139 8.93 -2.42 4.37
N GLU A 140 9.60 -2.10 3.27
CA GLU A 140 8.98 -1.93 1.95
C GLU A 140 8.26 -3.20 1.48
N LYS A 141 8.81 -4.40 1.72
CA LYS A 141 8.13 -5.68 1.41
C LYS A 141 6.79 -5.80 2.13
N GLN A 142 6.67 -5.29 3.38
CA GLN A 142 5.39 -5.28 4.10
C GLN A 142 4.40 -4.30 3.44
N VAL A 143 4.88 -3.15 2.97
CA VAL A 143 4.06 -2.20 2.20
C VAL A 143 3.57 -2.84 0.89
N TYR A 144 4.41 -3.54 0.14
CA TYR A 144 4.01 -4.23 -1.09
C TYR A 144 3.03 -5.38 -0.86
N LEU A 145 3.16 -6.12 0.25
CA LEU A 145 2.17 -7.10 0.67
C LEU A 145 0.79 -6.43 0.87
N ASN A 146 0.78 -5.25 1.49
CA ASN A 146 -0.41 -4.45 1.68
C ASN A 146 -0.97 -3.90 0.35
N VAL A 147 -0.11 -3.42 -0.57
CA VAL A 147 -0.53 -3.03 -1.93
C VAL A 147 -1.20 -4.19 -2.65
N GLY A 148 -0.65 -5.40 -2.55
CA GLY A 148 -1.27 -6.61 -3.12
C GLY A 148 -2.66 -6.88 -2.54
N THR A 149 -2.82 -6.73 -1.23
CA THR A 149 -4.12 -6.84 -0.52
C THR A 149 -5.12 -5.80 -1.06
N LEU A 150 -4.69 -4.54 -1.18
CA LEU A 150 -5.54 -3.48 -1.72
C LEU A 150 -5.98 -3.79 -3.15
N LEU A 151 -5.05 -4.13 -4.06
CA LEU A 151 -5.38 -4.32 -5.48
C LEU A 151 -6.38 -5.45 -5.71
N LEU A 152 -6.25 -6.53 -4.94
CA LEU A 152 -7.19 -7.64 -5.01
C LEU A 152 -8.53 -7.28 -4.37
N GLY A 153 -8.51 -6.68 -3.18
CA GLY A 153 -9.72 -6.24 -2.49
C GLY A 153 -10.48 -5.16 -3.25
N ALA A 154 -9.80 -4.18 -3.85
CA ALA A 154 -10.42 -3.16 -4.70
C ALA A 154 -11.21 -3.80 -5.85
N SER A 155 -10.64 -4.82 -6.49
CA SER A 155 -11.34 -5.54 -7.56
C SER A 155 -12.62 -6.25 -7.08
N THR A 156 -12.61 -6.83 -5.88
CA THR A 156 -13.82 -7.45 -5.30
C THR A 156 -14.90 -6.41 -4.93
N LEU A 157 -14.48 -5.17 -4.68
CA LEU A 157 -15.36 -4.02 -4.42
C LEU A 157 -15.77 -3.29 -5.70
N GLU A 158 -15.41 -3.79 -6.87
CA GLU A 158 -15.64 -3.14 -8.17
C GLU A 158 -15.04 -1.73 -8.22
N ILE A 159 -13.80 -1.61 -7.75
CA ILE A 159 -12.98 -0.40 -7.79
C ILE A 159 -11.82 -0.66 -8.74
N ASP A 160 -11.65 0.20 -9.72
CA ASP A 160 -10.49 0.19 -10.59
C ASP A 160 -9.30 0.86 -9.89
N ALA A 161 -8.11 0.31 -10.12
CA ALA A 161 -6.88 0.75 -9.46
C ALA A 161 -5.65 0.58 -10.35
N VAL A 162 -4.62 1.38 -10.09
CA VAL A 162 -3.29 1.20 -10.65
C VAL A 162 -2.22 1.53 -9.62
N PRO A 163 -1.26 0.63 -9.32
CA PRO A 163 -0.09 0.99 -8.55
C PRO A 163 0.91 1.76 -9.43
N ILE A 164 1.45 2.86 -8.93
CA ILE A 164 2.39 3.75 -9.59
C ILE A 164 3.67 3.82 -8.75
N GLU A 165 4.78 3.35 -9.33
CA GLU A 165 6.14 3.55 -8.81
C GLU A 165 6.85 4.71 -9.53
N GLY A 166 6.35 5.10 -10.72
CA GLY A 166 6.88 6.20 -11.51
C GLY A 166 6.46 7.57 -10.97
N PHE A 167 7.11 8.03 -9.92
CA PHE A 167 6.99 9.36 -9.33
C PHE A 167 8.32 9.75 -8.66
N ASP A 168 8.49 11.01 -8.29
CA ASP A 168 9.63 11.47 -7.51
C ASP A 168 9.33 11.38 -6.00
N PRO A 169 9.90 10.39 -5.28
CA PRO A 169 9.63 10.23 -3.86
C PRO A 169 10.17 11.39 -3.03
N LYS A 170 11.23 12.07 -3.46
CA LYS A 170 11.79 13.23 -2.75
C LYS A 170 10.79 14.37 -2.73
N VAL A 171 10.21 14.71 -3.89
CA VAL A 171 9.18 15.74 -4.02
C VAL A 171 7.97 15.41 -3.16
N LEU A 172 7.53 14.14 -3.17
CA LEU A 172 6.36 13.71 -2.39
C LEU A 172 6.63 13.72 -0.89
N ASP A 173 7.80 13.25 -0.48
CA ASP A 173 8.22 13.24 0.92
C ASP A 173 8.33 14.67 1.49
N GLU A 174 8.89 15.62 0.72
CA GLU A 174 8.97 17.03 1.08
C GLU A 174 7.58 17.68 1.17
N GLU A 175 6.68 17.42 0.20
CA GLU A 175 5.32 17.98 0.18
C GLU A 175 4.51 17.62 1.43
N PHE A 176 4.70 16.42 1.97
CA PHE A 176 3.95 15.92 3.14
C PHE A 176 4.77 15.86 4.43
N GLY A 177 6.04 16.30 4.42
CA GLY A 177 6.93 16.25 5.56
C GLY A 177 7.14 14.84 6.09
N LEU A 178 7.28 13.86 5.19
CA LEU A 178 7.28 12.44 5.55
C LEU A 178 8.56 12.05 6.29
N ARG A 179 9.71 12.55 5.85
CA ARG A 179 11.01 12.21 6.45
C ARG A 179 11.10 12.64 7.90
N GLU A 180 10.59 13.81 8.23
CA GLU A 180 10.53 14.33 9.60
C GLU A 180 9.63 13.48 10.50
N LYS A 181 8.63 12.82 9.92
CA LYS A 181 7.72 11.90 10.62
C LYS A 181 8.23 10.45 10.63
N GLY A 182 9.43 10.19 10.10
CA GLY A 182 10.03 8.86 10.03
C GLY A 182 9.43 7.96 8.96
N TYR A 183 8.95 8.53 7.84
CA TYR A 183 8.37 7.80 6.71
C TYR A 183 8.99 8.21 5.38
N THR A 184 8.78 7.39 4.36
CA THR A 184 9.06 7.68 2.95
C THR A 184 7.94 7.12 2.08
N SER A 185 7.60 7.81 1.01
CA SER A 185 6.63 7.35 0.03
C SER A 185 7.19 6.18 -0.81
N VAL A 186 6.36 5.16 -1.10
CA VAL A 186 6.76 3.95 -1.81
C VAL A 186 5.94 3.72 -3.06
N VAL A 187 4.61 3.82 -2.96
CA VAL A 187 3.68 3.57 -4.08
C VAL A 187 2.51 4.55 -4.00
N ILE A 188 2.12 5.10 -5.14
CA ILE A 188 0.87 5.86 -5.29
C ILE A 188 -0.17 4.92 -5.93
N VAL A 189 -1.38 4.85 -5.37
CA VAL A 189 -2.47 4.04 -5.91
C VAL A 189 -3.71 4.91 -6.12
N PRO A 190 -3.93 5.43 -7.35
CA PRO A 190 -5.21 5.98 -7.76
C PRO A 190 -6.31 4.92 -7.76
N LEU A 191 -7.49 5.30 -7.27
CA LEU A 191 -8.70 4.50 -7.13
C LEU A 191 -9.89 5.22 -7.76
N GLY A 192 -10.72 4.50 -8.49
CA GLY A 192 -11.91 5.07 -9.14
C GLY A 192 -12.61 4.10 -10.06
N TYR A 193 -13.12 4.63 -11.14
CA TYR A 193 -13.71 3.88 -12.24
C TYR A 193 -12.99 4.24 -13.53
N HIS A 194 -12.74 3.27 -14.40
CA HIS A 194 -12.10 3.54 -15.68
C HIS A 194 -12.98 4.37 -16.59
N ALA A 195 -12.33 5.17 -17.45
CA ALA A 195 -12.97 5.91 -18.54
C ALA A 195 -13.22 4.99 -19.75
N GLU A 196 -14.14 5.36 -20.61
CA GLU A 196 -14.50 4.58 -21.82
C GLU A 196 -13.32 4.41 -22.79
N ASP A 197 -12.41 5.37 -22.80
CA ASP A 197 -11.20 5.41 -23.61
C ASP A 197 -9.99 4.72 -22.96
N ASP A 198 -10.16 4.08 -21.78
CA ASP A 198 -9.07 3.30 -21.20
C ASP A 198 -8.72 2.10 -22.09
N PHE A 199 -7.65 2.26 -22.85
CA PHE A 199 -7.19 1.23 -23.78
C PHE A 199 -6.85 -0.09 -23.06
N ASN A 200 -6.42 -0.02 -21.80
CA ASN A 200 -5.98 -1.19 -21.05
C ASN A 200 -7.14 -2.05 -20.55
N ALA A 201 -8.35 -1.50 -20.50
CA ALA A 201 -9.56 -2.24 -20.15
C ALA A 201 -9.86 -3.39 -21.14
N LYS A 202 -9.43 -3.24 -22.39
CA LYS A 202 -9.65 -4.20 -23.49
C LYS A 202 -8.41 -5.02 -23.82
N THR A 203 -7.26 -4.72 -23.18
CA THR A 203 -5.99 -5.43 -23.43
C THR A 203 -5.99 -6.78 -22.72
N PRO A 204 -5.74 -7.90 -23.45
CA PRO A 204 -5.64 -9.21 -22.82
C PRO A 204 -4.57 -9.24 -21.73
N LYS A 205 -4.91 -9.86 -20.59
CA LYS A 205 -3.95 -10.08 -19.51
C LYS A 205 -2.93 -11.14 -19.92
N SER A 206 -1.65 -10.86 -19.71
CA SER A 206 -0.56 -11.81 -19.91
C SER A 206 0.11 -12.19 -18.61
N ARG A 207 0.41 -13.46 -18.44
CA ARG A 207 1.21 -14.04 -17.36
C ARG A 207 2.00 -15.21 -17.92
N TRP A 208 3.09 -15.55 -17.26
CA TRP A 208 3.80 -16.80 -17.52
C TRP A 208 2.89 -18.00 -17.29
N ASP A 209 3.15 -19.08 -18.02
CA ASP A 209 2.46 -20.36 -17.81
C ASP A 209 2.81 -20.94 -16.45
N ALA A 210 1.87 -21.76 -15.90
CA ALA A 210 2.02 -22.34 -14.57
C ALA A 210 3.32 -23.13 -14.41
N GLU A 211 3.70 -23.91 -15.40
CA GLU A 211 4.94 -24.71 -15.44
C GLU A 211 6.22 -23.88 -15.37
N THR A 212 6.15 -22.62 -15.81
CA THR A 212 7.28 -21.68 -15.73
C THR A 212 7.46 -21.09 -14.32
N VAL A 213 6.37 -20.93 -13.58
CA VAL A 213 6.40 -20.21 -12.29
C VAL A 213 6.21 -21.11 -11.06
N PHE A 214 5.80 -22.39 -11.26
CA PHE A 214 5.67 -23.34 -10.18
C PHE A 214 6.66 -24.51 -10.34
N THR A 215 7.25 -24.91 -9.23
CA THR A 215 7.93 -26.18 -9.07
C THR A 215 7.20 -26.96 -7.98
N GLU A 216 6.61 -28.11 -8.36
CA GLU A 216 6.00 -29.02 -7.41
C GLU A 216 7.03 -30.07 -6.98
N ILE A 217 7.15 -30.34 -5.65
CA ILE A 217 8.10 -31.26 -5.05
C ILE A 217 7.38 -32.29 -4.17
#